data_803d2197c9bf2d8aeddf00aab68de60a
#
_entry.id   803d2197c9bf2d8aeddf00aab68de60a
#
_cell.length_a   1.000
_cell.length_b   1.000
_cell.length_c   1.000
_cell.angle_alpha   90.00
_cell.angle_beta   90.00
_cell.angle_gamma   90.00
#
_symmetry.space_group_name_H-M   'P 1'
#
loop_
_entity.id
_entity.type
_entity.pdbx_description
1 polymer ?
#
loop_
_entity_poly.entity_id
_entity_poly.type
_entity_poly.pdbx_seq_one_letter_code
_entity_poly.pdbx_strand_id
1 'polypeptide(L)'
;MTSDQIKEVSIKHFAKNGYEGASLAHIAEDVGIKKQSIYTHFKGKDQLFLQLCRDTSENEIRFVIKFIEINKTRPIKEFLYDFLLKSIDRYEKNDSSKFWIRTAFFPPNHLNEMVMKNVYVYLDKVEELLIPIIKKAIADGEISSIIDEKRATAAYLGILDAIFVEMLYGGPERLMKRLEASWYVYWHGLSREL
;
A
#
# COMPACT_ATOMS: atom_id res chain seq x y z
N MET A 1 6.66 5.72 -29.00
CA MET A 1 6.67 6.05 -27.56
C MET A 1 5.43 5.46 -26.94
N THR A 2 5.55 4.78 -25.82
CA THR A 2 4.48 3.90 -25.30
C THR A 2 3.69 4.57 -24.18
N SER A 3 2.45 4.14 -24.00
CA SER A 3 1.61 4.48 -22.85
C SER A 3 2.34 4.25 -21.52
N ASP A 4 3.18 3.22 -21.44
CA ASP A 4 3.90 2.85 -20.22
C ASP A 4 4.98 3.88 -19.81
N GLN A 5 5.67 4.51 -20.77
CA GLN A 5 6.61 5.58 -20.47
C GLN A 5 5.90 6.82 -19.91
N ILE A 6 4.72 7.15 -20.43
CA ILE A 6 3.90 8.24 -19.92
C ILE A 6 3.46 7.91 -18.48
N LYS A 7 3.01 6.66 -18.22
CA LYS A 7 2.60 6.21 -16.88
C LYS A 7 3.74 6.29 -15.89
N GLU A 8 4.93 5.79 -16.24
CA GLU A 8 6.10 5.79 -15.36
C GLU A 8 6.49 7.21 -14.90
N VAL A 9 6.58 8.16 -15.83
CA VAL A 9 6.87 9.55 -15.50
C VAL A 9 5.73 10.18 -14.69
N SER A 10 4.48 9.89 -15.06
CA SER A 10 3.30 10.43 -14.37
C SER A 10 3.21 9.98 -12.91
N ILE A 11 3.58 8.72 -12.60
CA ILE A 11 3.63 8.23 -11.22
C ILE A 11 4.56 9.11 -10.37
N LYS A 12 5.77 9.45 -10.88
CA LYS A 12 6.72 10.31 -10.16
C LYS A 12 6.15 11.70 -9.89
N HIS A 13 5.50 12.30 -10.90
CA HIS A 13 4.84 13.61 -10.75
C HIS A 13 3.71 13.58 -9.73
N PHE A 14 2.82 12.59 -9.81
CA PHE A 14 1.70 12.48 -8.88
C PHE A 14 2.15 12.09 -7.46
N ALA A 15 3.13 11.22 -7.31
CA ALA A 15 3.70 10.85 -6.01
C ALA A 15 4.30 12.07 -5.30
N LYS A 16 5.03 12.93 -6.04
CA LYS A 16 5.70 14.11 -5.49
C LYS A 16 4.73 15.26 -5.22
N ASN A 17 3.88 15.60 -6.21
CA ASN A 17 3.11 16.84 -6.23
C ASN A 17 1.61 16.65 -5.93
N GLY A 18 1.14 15.41 -5.80
CA GLY A 18 -0.29 15.07 -5.75
C GLY A 18 -0.99 15.32 -7.09
N TYR A 19 -2.31 15.11 -7.10
CA TYR A 19 -3.11 15.32 -8.30
C TYR A 19 -3.07 16.78 -8.73
N GLU A 20 -3.36 17.73 -7.82
CA GLU A 20 -3.48 19.17 -8.19
C GLU A 20 -2.15 19.74 -8.67
N GLY A 21 -1.05 19.42 -8.02
CA GLY A 21 0.28 19.96 -8.35
C GLY A 21 0.94 19.33 -9.59
N ALA A 22 0.45 18.19 -10.08
CA ALA A 22 0.98 17.58 -11.29
C ALA A 22 0.36 18.20 -12.56
N SER A 23 1.18 18.41 -13.60
CA SER A 23 0.78 19.01 -14.88
C SER A 23 1.09 18.08 -16.04
N LEU A 24 0.10 17.87 -16.94
CA LEU A 24 0.34 17.13 -18.19
C LEU A 24 1.41 17.77 -19.09
N ALA A 25 1.64 19.09 -18.95
CA ALA A 25 2.70 19.76 -19.70
C ALA A 25 4.08 19.35 -19.18
N HIS A 26 4.32 19.37 -17.87
CA HIS A 26 5.57 18.94 -17.26
C HIS A 26 5.81 17.42 -17.45
N ILE A 27 4.75 16.60 -17.35
CA ILE A 27 4.84 15.17 -17.65
C ILE A 27 5.28 14.96 -19.11
N ALA A 28 4.70 15.69 -20.06
CA ALA A 28 5.07 15.59 -21.46
C ALA A 28 6.52 16.02 -21.73
N GLU A 29 6.97 17.09 -21.05
CA GLU A 29 8.35 17.58 -21.12
C GLU A 29 9.33 16.53 -20.62
N ASP A 30 9.09 15.93 -19.45
CA ASP A 30 9.97 14.90 -18.87
C ASP A 30 9.96 13.59 -19.67
N VAL A 31 8.86 13.28 -20.37
CA VAL A 31 8.77 12.17 -21.32
C VAL A 31 9.49 12.49 -22.63
N GLY A 32 9.72 13.77 -22.94
CA GLY A 32 10.30 14.22 -24.21
C GLY A 32 9.31 14.25 -25.38
N ILE A 33 8.02 14.56 -25.11
CA ILE A 33 6.94 14.61 -26.12
C ILE A 33 6.17 15.93 -26.07
N LYS A 34 5.39 16.18 -27.10
CA LYS A 34 4.40 17.27 -27.06
C LYS A 34 3.21 16.87 -26.16
N LYS A 35 2.65 17.82 -25.41
CA LYS A 35 1.47 17.59 -24.56
C LYS A 35 0.31 16.94 -25.34
N GLN A 36 0.12 17.29 -26.61
CA GLN A 36 -0.89 16.70 -27.47
C GLN A 36 -0.72 15.19 -27.66
N SER A 37 0.52 14.67 -27.60
CA SER A 37 0.78 13.24 -27.71
C SER A 37 0.26 12.44 -26.51
N ILE A 38 0.08 13.06 -25.32
CA ILE A 38 -0.57 12.38 -24.17
C ILE A 38 -2.02 12.09 -24.52
N TYR A 39 -2.71 13.00 -25.21
CA TYR A 39 -4.13 12.81 -25.55
C TYR A 39 -4.41 11.72 -26.57
N THR A 40 -3.38 11.19 -27.24
CA THR A 40 -3.52 9.98 -28.09
C THR A 40 -3.66 8.70 -27.26
N HIS A 41 -3.24 8.74 -25.96
CA HIS A 41 -3.27 7.59 -25.05
C HIS A 41 -4.30 7.75 -23.94
N PHE A 42 -4.51 8.99 -23.47
CA PHE A 42 -5.39 9.30 -22.34
C PHE A 42 -6.25 10.53 -22.65
N LYS A 43 -7.56 10.45 -22.39
CA LYS A 43 -8.51 11.56 -22.66
C LYS A 43 -8.23 12.82 -21.83
N GLY A 44 -7.38 12.69 -20.80
CA GLY A 44 -7.02 13.79 -19.91
C GLY A 44 -6.31 13.32 -18.66
N LYS A 45 -6.04 14.26 -17.75
CA LYS A 45 -5.35 14.01 -16.47
C LYS A 45 -6.09 13.03 -15.59
N ASP A 46 -7.43 13.11 -15.53
CA ASP A 46 -8.28 12.24 -14.73
C ASP A 46 -8.17 10.78 -15.18
N GLN A 47 -8.29 10.54 -16.49
CA GLN A 47 -8.18 9.17 -17.01
C GLN A 47 -6.81 8.58 -16.76
N LEU A 48 -5.73 9.35 -16.98
CA LEU A 48 -4.37 8.93 -16.68
C LEU A 48 -4.22 8.61 -15.19
N PHE A 49 -4.67 9.49 -14.31
CA PHE A 49 -4.60 9.32 -12.87
C PHE A 49 -5.37 8.08 -12.39
N LEU A 50 -6.63 7.90 -12.81
CA LEU A 50 -7.44 6.74 -12.46
C LEU A 50 -6.87 5.43 -13.01
N GLN A 51 -6.23 5.45 -14.19
CA GLN A 51 -5.55 4.28 -14.71
C GLN A 51 -4.35 3.92 -13.82
N LEU A 52 -3.57 4.92 -13.38
CA LEU A 52 -2.47 4.70 -12.46
C LEU A 52 -2.95 4.17 -11.10
N CYS A 53 -4.08 4.66 -10.58
CA CYS A 53 -4.66 4.14 -9.35
C CYS A 53 -4.97 2.63 -9.46
N ARG A 54 -5.55 2.19 -10.57
CA ARG A 54 -5.81 0.76 -10.83
C ARG A 54 -4.52 -0.04 -10.94
N ASP A 55 -3.61 0.41 -11.80
CA ASP A 55 -2.34 -0.29 -12.08
C ASP A 55 -1.50 -0.44 -10.79
N THR A 56 -1.46 0.60 -9.96
CA THR A 56 -0.73 0.57 -8.68
C THR A 56 -1.40 -0.29 -7.62
N SER A 57 -2.73 -0.25 -7.50
CA SER A 57 -3.50 -1.15 -6.63
C SER A 57 -3.23 -2.62 -6.95
N GLU A 58 -3.29 -2.99 -8.22
CA GLU A 58 -2.97 -4.34 -8.69
C GLU A 58 -1.50 -4.72 -8.39
N ASN A 59 -0.56 -3.78 -8.53
CA ASN A 59 0.84 -4.00 -8.20
C ASN A 59 1.03 -4.25 -6.70
N GLU A 60 0.33 -3.53 -5.83
CA GLU A 60 0.39 -3.73 -4.39
C GLU A 60 -0.23 -5.09 -4.00
N ILE A 61 -1.35 -5.49 -4.59
CA ILE A 61 -1.92 -6.84 -4.39
C ILE A 61 -0.94 -7.92 -4.83
N ARG A 62 -0.30 -7.78 -6.01
CA ARG A 62 0.72 -8.74 -6.48
C ARG A 62 1.92 -8.82 -5.52
N PHE A 63 2.32 -7.70 -4.94
CA PHE A 63 3.36 -7.69 -3.91
C PHE A 63 2.95 -8.51 -2.69
N VAL A 64 1.75 -8.30 -2.15
CA VAL A 64 1.23 -9.05 -0.99
C VAL A 64 1.22 -10.55 -1.29
N ILE A 65 0.65 -10.96 -2.42
CA ILE A 65 0.59 -12.37 -2.83
C ILE A 65 2.00 -12.97 -2.91
N LYS A 66 2.92 -12.29 -3.58
CA LYS A 66 4.30 -12.76 -3.72
C LYS A 66 5.03 -12.84 -2.38
N PHE A 67 4.81 -11.87 -1.49
CA PHE A 67 5.38 -11.89 -0.15
C PHE A 67 4.89 -13.12 0.64
N ILE A 68 3.60 -13.40 0.59
CA ILE A 68 2.99 -14.57 1.22
C ILE A 68 3.60 -15.87 0.68
N GLU A 69 3.66 -16.02 -0.65
CA GLU A 69 4.20 -17.23 -1.29
C GLU A 69 5.64 -17.53 -0.86
N ILE A 70 6.48 -16.51 -0.78
CA ILE A 70 7.90 -16.66 -0.41
C ILE A 70 8.06 -16.96 1.10
N ASN A 71 7.20 -16.42 1.95
CA ASN A 71 7.39 -16.45 3.40
C ASN A 71 6.42 -17.37 4.17
N LYS A 72 5.55 -18.10 3.49
CA LYS A 72 4.47 -18.92 4.09
C LYS A 72 4.93 -20.02 5.07
N THR A 73 6.21 -20.35 5.08
CA THR A 73 6.79 -21.37 5.98
C THR A 73 7.51 -20.78 7.18
N ARG A 74 7.59 -19.45 7.27
CA ARG A 74 8.24 -18.76 8.40
C ARG A 74 7.31 -18.73 9.62
N PRO A 75 7.88 -18.67 10.86
CA PRO A 75 7.10 -18.41 12.06
C PRO A 75 6.22 -17.17 11.87
N ILE A 76 4.98 -17.21 12.31
CA ILE A 76 4.00 -16.15 12.08
C ILE A 76 4.45 -14.79 12.63
N LYS A 77 5.14 -14.78 13.76
CA LYS A 77 5.70 -13.55 14.35
C LYS A 77 6.63 -12.82 13.39
N GLU A 78 7.57 -13.58 12.82
CA GLU A 78 8.55 -13.04 11.87
C GLU A 78 7.86 -12.63 10.56
N PHE A 79 6.95 -13.45 10.05
CA PHE A 79 6.20 -13.18 8.84
C PHE A 79 5.45 -11.84 8.93
N LEU A 80 4.68 -11.63 9.99
CA LEU A 80 3.90 -10.41 10.16
C LEU A 80 4.79 -9.18 10.37
N TYR A 81 5.84 -9.28 11.18
CA TYR A 81 6.75 -8.17 11.42
C TYR A 81 7.52 -7.77 10.16
N ASP A 82 8.05 -8.76 9.42
CA ASP A 82 8.75 -8.51 8.17
C ASP A 82 7.86 -7.91 7.09
N PHE A 83 6.58 -8.25 7.08
CA PHE A 83 5.64 -7.61 6.15
C PHE A 83 5.50 -6.10 6.42
N LEU A 84 5.46 -5.67 7.70
CA LEU A 84 5.46 -4.26 8.07
C LEU A 84 6.75 -3.58 7.63
N LEU A 85 7.91 -4.16 7.94
CA LEU A 85 9.22 -3.63 7.52
C LEU A 85 9.35 -3.55 6.00
N LYS A 86 8.85 -4.56 5.29
CA LYS A 86 8.92 -4.59 3.83
C LYS A 86 8.00 -3.57 3.18
N SER A 87 6.87 -3.28 3.80
CA SER A 87 5.96 -2.20 3.36
C SER A 87 6.62 -0.82 3.51
N ILE A 88 7.38 -0.59 4.60
CA ILE A 88 8.18 0.63 4.80
C ILE A 88 9.27 0.76 3.73
N ASP A 89 10.09 -0.28 3.55
CA ASP A 89 11.17 -0.31 2.55
C ASP A 89 10.66 -0.02 1.12
N ARG A 90 9.49 -0.58 0.78
CA ARG A 90 8.85 -0.31 -0.52
C ARG A 90 8.42 1.15 -0.68
N TYR A 91 7.80 1.72 0.34
CA TYR A 91 7.43 3.13 0.31
C TYR A 91 8.65 4.03 0.11
N GLU A 92 9.74 3.77 0.79
CA GLU A 92 10.95 4.59 0.67
C GLU A 92 11.57 4.52 -0.73
N LYS A 93 11.58 3.34 -1.35
CA LYS A 93 12.30 3.05 -2.60
C LYS A 93 11.47 3.12 -3.87
N ASN A 94 10.14 3.17 -3.78
CA ASN A 94 9.26 2.97 -4.93
C ASN A 94 8.23 4.09 -5.07
N ASP A 95 8.33 4.85 -6.15
CA ASP A 95 7.40 5.95 -6.45
C ASP A 95 5.95 5.46 -6.67
N SER A 96 5.76 4.22 -7.13
CA SER A 96 4.43 3.61 -7.26
C SER A 96 3.77 3.41 -5.89
N SER A 97 4.52 2.91 -4.90
CA SER A 97 4.02 2.76 -3.53
C SER A 97 3.77 4.11 -2.85
N LYS A 98 4.64 5.12 -3.08
CA LYS A 98 4.40 6.50 -2.62
C LYS A 98 3.14 7.09 -3.23
N PHE A 99 2.96 6.91 -4.54
CA PHE A 99 1.75 7.36 -5.25
C PHE A 99 0.51 6.67 -4.68
N TRP A 100 0.55 5.36 -4.50
CA TRP A 100 -0.57 4.57 -3.98
C TRP A 100 -1.01 5.04 -2.59
N ILE A 101 -0.07 5.09 -1.63
CA ILE A 101 -0.36 5.51 -0.26
C ILE A 101 -0.86 6.96 -0.23
N ARG A 102 -0.19 7.89 -0.94
CA ARG A 102 -0.65 9.27 -1.01
C ARG A 102 -2.08 9.38 -1.55
N THR A 103 -2.38 8.63 -2.61
CA THR A 103 -3.70 8.67 -3.25
C THR A 103 -4.79 8.06 -2.38
N ALA A 104 -4.48 7.00 -1.63
CA ALA A 104 -5.43 6.38 -0.71
C ALA A 104 -5.82 7.31 0.44
N PHE A 105 -4.89 8.14 0.95
CA PHE A 105 -5.15 9.08 2.04
C PHE A 105 -5.61 10.47 1.57
N PHE A 106 -5.23 10.89 0.36
CA PHE A 106 -5.54 12.21 -0.22
C PHE A 106 -6.07 12.10 -1.64
N PRO A 107 -7.22 11.46 -1.85
CA PRO A 107 -7.83 11.40 -3.16
C PRO A 107 -8.27 12.80 -3.62
N PRO A 108 -8.17 13.12 -4.92
CA PRO A 108 -8.75 14.35 -5.45
C PRO A 108 -10.27 14.38 -5.21
N ASN A 109 -10.82 15.50 -4.75
CA ASN A 109 -12.22 15.58 -4.35
C ASN A 109 -13.20 15.10 -5.42
N HIS A 110 -13.01 15.50 -6.69
CA HIS A 110 -13.88 15.14 -7.81
C HIS A 110 -13.71 13.68 -8.29
N LEU A 111 -12.64 12.98 -7.86
CA LEU A 111 -12.39 11.57 -8.18
C LEU A 111 -12.49 10.66 -6.95
N ASN A 112 -12.86 11.23 -5.78
CA ASN A 112 -12.83 10.53 -4.50
C ASN A 112 -13.56 9.18 -4.54
N GLU A 113 -14.78 9.15 -5.03
CA GLU A 113 -15.60 7.91 -5.09
C GLU A 113 -14.90 6.81 -5.92
N MET A 114 -14.37 7.19 -7.10
CA MET A 114 -13.70 6.22 -7.98
C MET A 114 -12.36 5.71 -7.40
N VAL A 115 -11.62 6.59 -6.72
CA VAL A 115 -10.37 6.23 -6.06
C VAL A 115 -10.66 5.31 -4.87
N MET A 116 -11.59 5.70 -3.99
CA MET A 116 -11.92 4.92 -2.79
C MET A 116 -12.48 3.54 -3.12
N LYS A 117 -13.20 3.39 -4.24
CA LYS A 117 -13.60 2.07 -4.71
C LYS A 117 -12.39 1.13 -4.92
N ASN A 118 -11.32 1.63 -5.55
CA ASN A 118 -10.08 0.83 -5.72
C ASN A 118 -9.37 0.57 -4.38
N VAL A 119 -9.39 1.55 -3.47
CA VAL A 119 -8.79 1.41 -2.13
C VAL A 119 -9.49 0.31 -1.34
N TYR A 120 -10.83 0.31 -1.30
CA TYR A 120 -11.59 -0.73 -0.59
C TYR A 120 -11.36 -2.12 -1.19
N VAL A 121 -11.34 -2.25 -2.52
CA VAL A 121 -11.00 -3.53 -3.17
C VAL A 121 -9.62 -4.05 -2.74
N TYR A 122 -8.63 -3.15 -2.59
CA TYR A 122 -7.31 -3.51 -2.09
C TYR A 122 -7.35 -3.94 -0.63
N LEU A 123 -8.00 -3.16 0.25
CA LEU A 123 -8.09 -3.44 1.69
C LEU A 123 -8.78 -4.79 1.94
N ASP A 124 -9.94 -5.01 1.31
CA ASP A 124 -10.68 -6.28 1.41
C ASP A 124 -9.82 -7.45 0.94
N LYS A 125 -9.07 -7.26 -0.15
CA LYS A 125 -8.19 -8.31 -0.70
C LYS A 125 -7.02 -8.64 0.22
N VAL A 126 -6.41 -7.66 0.84
CA VAL A 126 -5.32 -7.90 1.82
C VAL A 126 -5.85 -8.64 3.04
N GLU A 127 -7.02 -8.26 3.55
CA GLU A 127 -7.68 -8.95 4.65
C GLU A 127 -7.99 -10.41 4.30
N GLU A 128 -8.61 -10.67 3.13
CA GLU A 128 -8.88 -12.01 2.63
C GLU A 128 -7.62 -12.90 2.53
N LEU A 129 -6.50 -12.32 2.16
CA LEU A 129 -5.23 -13.04 2.02
C LEU A 129 -4.58 -13.37 3.37
N LEU A 130 -4.73 -12.51 4.39
CA LEU A 130 -4.11 -12.68 5.69
C LEU A 130 -4.92 -13.57 6.65
N ILE A 131 -6.24 -13.54 6.60
CA ILE A 131 -7.12 -14.34 7.47
C ILE A 131 -6.72 -15.82 7.48
N PRO A 132 -6.56 -16.55 6.35
CA PRO A 132 -6.18 -17.96 6.37
C PRO A 132 -4.79 -18.21 6.95
N ILE A 133 -3.87 -17.25 6.85
CA ILE A 133 -2.52 -17.37 7.41
C ILE A 133 -2.58 -17.31 8.93
N ILE A 134 -3.30 -16.32 9.47
CA ILE A 134 -3.50 -16.17 10.91
C ILE A 134 -4.30 -17.36 11.48
N LYS A 135 -5.34 -17.80 10.76
CA LYS A 135 -6.11 -18.98 11.14
C LYS A 135 -5.23 -20.23 11.26
N LYS A 136 -4.33 -20.42 10.29
CA LYS A 136 -3.36 -21.53 10.35
C LYS A 136 -2.42 -21.38 11.56
N ALA A 137 -1.91 -20.21 11.85
CA ALA A 137 -1.04 -19.94 13.00
C ALA A 137 -1.73 -20.21 14.34
N ILE A 138 -3.04 -19.93 14.45
CA ILE A 138 -3.85 -20.31 15.62
C ILE A 138 -3.95 -21.84 15.73
N ALA A 139 -4.24 -22.53 14.63
CA ALA A 139 -4.35 -23.99 14.60
C ALA A 139 -3.02 -24.69 14.93
N ASP A 140 -1.90 -24.15 14.46
CA ASP A 140 -0.55 -24.66 14.74
C ASP A 140 -0.05 -24.29 16.16
N GLY A 141 -0.80 -23.44 16.89
CA GLY A 141 -0.47 -23.06 18.27
C GLY A 141 0.56 -21.94 18.39
N GLU A 142 0.91 -21.26 17.30
CA GLU A 142 1.80 -20.10 17.31
C GLU A 142 1.12 -18.84 17.88
N ILE A 143 -0.20 -18.76 17.77
CA ILE A 143 -1.05 -17.68 18.31
C ILE A 143 -2.07 -18.28 19.26
N SER A 144 -2.45 -17.53 20.28
CA SER A 144 -3.49 -17.89 21.24
C SER A 144 -4.86 -18.02 20.55
N SER A 145 -5.62 -19.07 20.90
CA SER A 145 -6.99 -19.29 20.42
C SER A 145 -8.06 -18.43 21.11
N ILE A 146 -7.66 -17.55 22.05
CA ILE A 146 -8.57 -16.62 22.72
C ILE A 146 -9.07 -15.55 21.74
N ILE A 147 -8.26 -15.21 20.75
CA ILE A 147 -8.60 -14.21 19.71
C ILE A 147 -8.84 -14.95 18.39
N ASP A 148 -9.97 -14.70 17.76
CA ASP A 148 -10.27 -15.25 16.44
C ASP A 148 -9.42 -14.60 15.33
N GLU A 149 -9.31 -15.32 14.20
CA GLU A 149 -8.49 -14.89 13.07
C GLU A 149 -8.90 -13.54 12.48
N LYS A 150 -10.20 -13.20 12.50
CA LYS A 150 -10.69 -11.93 11.94
C LYS A 150 -10.29 -10.75 12.80
N ARG A 151 -10.46 -10.85 14.13
CA ARG A 151 -10.03 -9.80 15.06
C ARG A 151 -8.52 -9.62 15.03
N ALA A 152 -7.76 -10.72 15.00
CA ALA A 152 -6.30 -10.63 14.91
C ALA A 152 -5.86 -9.96 13.60
N THR A 153 -6.48 -10.31 12.46
CA THR A 153 -6.20 -9.69 11.17
C THR A 153 -6.57 -8.22 11.17
N ALA A 154 -7.77 -7.84 11.64
CA ALA A 154 -8.21 -6.44 11.67
C ALA A 154 -7.30 -5.57 12.54
N ALA A 155 -6.88 -6.07 13.72
CA ALA A 155 -5.94 -5.36 14.58
C ALA A 155 -4.55 -5.18 13.92
N TYR A 156 -4.07 -6.19 13.19
CA TYR A 156 -2.82 -6.11 12.43
C TYR A 156 -2.90 -5.07 11.31
N LEU A 157 -3.98 -5.05 10.54
CA LEU A 157 -4.20 -4.06 9.49
C LEU A 157 -4.28 -2.65 10.05
N GLY A 158 -4.86 -2.46 11.25
CA GLY A 158 -4.84 -1.18 11.94
C GLY A 158 -3.41 -0.69 12.28
N ILE A 159 -2.46 -1.60 12.55
CA ILE A 159 -1.03 -1.23 12.70
C ILE A 159 -0.46 -0.80 11.36
N LEU A 160 -0.74 -1.53 10.28
CA LEU A 160 -0.27 -1.21 8.94
C LEU A 160 -0.78 0.17 8.50
N ASP A 161 -2.05 0.49 8.75
CA ASP A 161 -2.64 1.80 8.45
C ASP A 161 -1.95 2.92 9.26
N ALA A 162 -1.68 2.70 10.54
CA ALA A 162 -0.95 3.65 11.37
C ALA A 162 0.47 3.90 10.84
N ILE A 163 1.15 2.86 10.34
CA ILE A 163 2.47 2.99 9.70
C ILE A 163 2.38 3.80 8.42
N PHE A 164 1.37 3.60 7.58
CA PHE A 164 1.17 4.39 6.36
C PHE A 164 0.96 5.87 6.68
N VAL A 165 0.22 6.18 7.75
CA VAL A 165 0.08 7.57 8.22
C VAL A 165 1.43 8.17 8.62
N GLU A 166 2.25 7.43 9.36
CA GLU A 166 3.57 7.93 9.78
C GLU A 166 4.56 8.07 8.60
N MET A 167 4.46 7.25 7.56
CA MET A 167 5.23 7.43 6.31
C MET A 167 4.89 8.74 5.61
N LEU A 168 3.65 9.20 5.72
CA LEU A 168 3.21 10.45 5.09
C LEU A 168 3.59 11.70 5.89
N TYR A 169 3.63 11.61 7.23
CA TYR A 169 3.73 12.79 8.10
C TYR A 169 4.85 12.75 9.14
N GLY A 170 5.26 11.55 9.58
CA GLY A 170 5.97 11.40 10.84
C GLY A 170 7.49 11.44 10.76
N GLY A 171 8.06 11.04 9.64
CA GLY A 171 9.50 10.80 9.50
C GLY A 171 9.99 9.51 10.16
N PRO A 172 11.25 9.10 9.87
CA PRO A 172 11.75 7.75 10.19
C PRO A 172 11.76 7.41 11.67
N GLU A 173 12.20 8.33 12.52
CA GLU A 173 12.30 8.11 13.97
C GLU A 173 10.93 7.87 14.62
N ARG A 174 9.96 8.71 14.28
CA ARG A 174 8.60 8.61 14.80
C ARG A 174 7.90 7.36 14.29
N LEU A 175 8.09 7.02 13.02
CA LEU A 175 7.58 5.80 12.41
C LEU A 175 8.08 4.57 13.15
N MET A 176 9.40 4.43 13.34
CA MET A 176 9.98 3.26 14.02
C MET A 176 9.52 3.15 15.47
N LYS A 177 9.48 4.27 16.21
CA LYS A 177 8.96 4.29 17.59
C LYS A 177 7.53 3.77 17.66
N ARG A 178 6.65 4.17 16.75
CA ARG A 178 5.25 3.71 16.73
C ARG A 178 5.10 2.27 16.27
N LEU A 179 5.87 1.87 15.25
CA LEU A 179 5.92 0.48 14.82
C LEU A 179 6.29 -0.44 15.99
N GLU A 180 7.39 -0.19 16.67
CA GLU A 180 7.88 -1.03 17.75
C GLU A 180 6.87 -1.10 18.91
N ALA A 181 6.31 0.03 19.32
CA ALA A 181 5.33 0.07 20.40
C ALA A 181 4.03 -0.67 20.04
N SER A 182 3.47 -0.43 18.85
CA SER A 182 2.24 -1.08 18.39
C SER A 182 2.46 -2.57 18.19
N TRP A 183 3.59 -2.96 17.60
CA TRP A 183 3.97 -4.35 17.41
C TRP A 183 4.13 -5.09 18.74
N TYR A 184 4.81 -4.46 19.71
CA TYR A 184 4.99 -5.05 21.04
C TYR A 184 3.64 -5.37 21.69
N VAL A 185 2.72 -4.41 21.75
CA VAL A 185 1.40 -4.58 22.34
C VAL A 185 0.57 -5.63 21.58
N TYR A 186 0.56 -5.55 20.24
CA TYR A 186 -0.15 -6.51 19.39
C TYR A 186 0.33 -7.93 19.60
N TRP A 187 1.66 -8.13 19.54
CA TRP A 187 2.21 -9.48 19.67
C TRP A 187 1.98 -10.08 21.06
N HIS A 188 2.14 -9.29 22.12
CA HIS A 188 1.84 -9.77 23.48
C HIS A 188 0.36 -10.09 23.69
N GLY A 189 -0.54 -9.39 23.01
CA GLY A 189 -1.96 -9.72 23.00
C GLY A 189 -2.31 -11.03 22.29
N LEU A 190 -1.46 -11.46 21.34
CA LEU A 190 -1.64 -12.71 20.59
C LEU A 190 -0.86 -13.90 21.16
N SER A 191 0.24 -13.65 21.90
CA SER A 191 1.07 -14.73 22.45
C SER A 191 0.37 -15.43 23.60
N ARG A 192 0.71 -16.72 23.78
CA ARG A 192 0.22 -17.53 24.92
C ARG A 192 0.95 -17.23 26.23
N GLU A 193 2.02 -16.47 26.17
CA GLU A 193 2.81 -16.08 27.34
C GLU A 193 2.13 -14.92 28.07
N LEU A 194 1.37 -15.26 29.08
CA LEU A 194 1.03 -14.40 30.21
C LEU A 194 1.99 -14.73 31.35
#